data_1d766e3c34ae3fb6aa0068c32067ba0c
#
_entry.id   1d766e3c34ae3fb6aa0068c32067ba0c
#
_cell.length_a   1.000
_cell.length_b   1.000
_cell.length_c   1.000
_cell.angle_alpha   90.00
_cell.angle_beta   90.00
_cell.angle_gamma   90.00
#
_symmetry.space_group_name_H-M   'P 1'
#
loop_
_entity.id
_entity.type
_entity.pdbx_description
1 polymer ?
#
loop_
_entity_poly.entity_id
_entity_poly.type
_entity_poly.pdbx_seq_one_letter_code
_entity_poly.pdbx_strand_id
1 'polypeptide(L)' 'MPKLGMEEIRRRQLIEATIASIHDVGFSESSVSRIAAKAGVSAGIVHHYFEDKGELLEAT' A
#
# COMPACT_ATOMS: atom_id res chain seq x y z
N MET A 1 3.52 25.41 7.93
CA MET A 1 2.94 24.10 7.86
C MET A 1 3.45 23.32 6.67
N PRO A 2 3.98 22.16 6.89
CA PRO A 2 4.49 21.39 5.77
C PRO A 2 3.39 20.97 4.84
N LYS A 3 3.70 21.02 3.59
CA LYS A 3 2.80 20.62 2.55
C LYS A 3 2.95 19.13 2.32
N LEU A 4 1.85 18.41 2.27
CA LEU A 4 1.91 17.00 1.93
C LEU A 4 2.25 16.88 0.45
N GLY A 5 3.34 16.18 0.16
CA GLY A 5 3.71 15.91 -1.20
C GLY A 5 2.95 14.72 -1.74
N MET A 6 3.10 14.48 -3.05
CA MET A 6 2.45 13.34 -3.68
C MET A 6 2.94 12.02 -3.08
N GLU A 7 4.19 11.97 -2.63
CA GLU A 7 4.71 10.76 -2.02
C GLU A 7 3.98 10.42 -0.73
N GLU A 8 3.71 11.44 0.09
CA GLU A 8 2.97 11.23 1.34
C GLU A 8 1.57 10.72 1.07
N ILE A 9 0.91 11.34 0.10
CA ILE A 9 -0.45 10.96 -0.27
C ILE A 9 -0.45 9.52 -0.80
N ARG A 10 0.51 9.20 -1.64
CA ARG A 10 0.60 7.87 -2.24
C ARG A 10 0.87 6.80 -1.17
N ARG A 11 1.78 7.10 -0.25
CA ARG A 11 2.07 6.16 0.83
C ARG A 11 0.83 5.88 1.66
N ARG A 12 0.07 6.93 1.98
CA ARG A 12 -1.16 6.75 2.74
C ARG A 12 -2.16 5.91 1.98
N GLN A 13 -2.30 6.14 0.68
CA GLN A 13 -3.20 5.36 -0.14
C GLN A 13 -2.82 3.88 -0.13
N LEU A 14 -1.52 3.59 -0.20
CA LEU A 14 -1.05 2.22 -0.18
C LEU A 14 -1.28 1.57 1.16
N ILE A 15 -1.07 2.29 2.25
CA ILE A 15 -1.33 1.78 3.59
C ILE A 15 -2.81 1.46 3.76
N GLU A 16 -3.68 2.37 3.32
CA GLU A 16 -5.12 2.15 3.43
C GLU A 16 -5.57 0.98 2.57
N ALA A 17 -4.99 0.84 1.38
CA ALA A 17 -5.30 -0.28 0.51
C ALA A 17 -4.86 -1.59 1.14
N THR A 18 -3.73 -1.59 1.84
CA THR A 18 -3.23 -2.76 2.53
C THR A 18 -4.19 -3.19 3.63
N ILE A 19 -4.63 -2.24 4.44
CA ILE A 19 -5.58 -2.53 5.51
C ILE A 19 -6.87 -3.10 4.92
N ALA A 20 -7.37 -2.47 3.88
CA ALA A 20 -8.61 -2.92 3.24
C ALA A 20 -8.47 -4.32 2.66
N SER A 21 -7.32 -4.62 2.05
CA SER A 21 -7.08 -5.92 1.48
C SER A 21 -7.02 -7.00 2.55
N ILE A 22 -6.33 -6.72 3.65
CA ILE A 22 -6.22 -7.67 4.75
C ILE A 22 -7.60 -7.94 5.34
N HIS A 23 -8.42 -6.91 5.44
CA HIS A 23 -9.79 -7.04 5.95
C HIS A 23 -10.65 -7.89 5.02
N ASP A 24 -10.41 -7.76 3.71
CA ASP A 24 -11.21 -8.42 2.71
C ASP A 24 -10.84 -9.89 2.53
N VAL A 25 -9.56 -10.18 2.37
CA VAL A 25 -9.11 -11.54 2.03
C VAL A 25 -8.06 -12.10 2.98
N GLY A 26 -7.64 -11.33 3.98
CA GLY A 26 -6.65 -11.77 4.94
C GLY A 26 -5.23 -11.47 4.48
N PHE A 27 -4.30 -11.55 5.44
CA PHE A 27 -2.91 -11.20 5.19
C PHE A 27 -2.27 -12.10 4.14
N SER A 28 -2.51 -13.40 4.24
CA SER A 28 -1.90 -14.37 3.31
C SER A 28 -2.25 -14.10 1.87
N GLU A 29 -3.47 -13.64 1.62
CA GLU A 29 -3.95 -13.40 0.27
C GLU A 29 -3.68 -11.98 -0.21
N SER A 30 -3.17 -11.13 0.66
CA SER A 30 -2.94 -9.72 0.33
C SER A 30 -1.56 -9.53 -0.28
N SER A 31 -1.41 -9.97 -1.53
CA SER A 31 -0.17 -9.79 -2.27
C SER A 31 0.02 -8.33 -2.65
N VAL A 32 1.26 -7.97 -3.02
CA VAL A 32 1.55 -6.62 -3.50
C VAL A 32 0.70 -6.28 -4.71
N SER A 33 0.51 -7.25 -5.61
CA SER A 33 -0.34 -7.03 -6.78
C SER A 33 -1.78 -6.73 -6.41
N ARG A 34 -2.31 -7.44 -5.42
CA ARG A 34 -3.67 -7.22 -4.97
C ARG A 34 -3.82 -5.86 -4.30
N ILE A 35 -2.82 -5.50 -3.47
CA ILE A 35 -2.82 -4.20 -2.81
C ILE A 35 -2.75 -3.09 -3.84
N ALA A 36 -1.91 -3.25 -4.85
CA ALA A 36 -1.79 -2.26 -5.93
C ALA A 36 -3.12 -2.08 -6.65
N ALA A 37 -3.79 -3.19 -6.94
CA ALA A 37 -5.08 -3.13 -7.61
C ALA A 37 -6.11 -2.39 -6.77
N LYS A 38 -6.11 -2.63 -5.46
CA LYS A 38 -7.03 -1.94 -4.57
C LYS A 38 -6.73 -0.44 -4.51
N ALA A 39 -5.47 -0.07 -4.56
CA ALA A 39 -5.06 1.34 -4.54
C ALA A 39 -5.21 2.01 -5.90
N GLY A 40 -5.44 1.24 -6.95
CA GLY A 40 -5.57 1.78 -8.29
C GLY A 40 -4.24 2.16 -8.92
N VAL A 41 -3.18 1.47 -8.55
CA VAL A 41 -1.83 1.74 -9.07
C VAL A 41 -1.20 0.43 -9.51
N SER A 42 -0.04 0.53 -10.18
CA SER A 42 0.69 -0.65 -10.59
C SER A 42 1.53 -1.20 -9.45
N ALA A 43 1.88 -2.49 -9.53
CA ALA A 43 2.75 -3.09 -8.53
C ALA A 43 4.10 -2.39 -8.47
N GLY A 44 4.57 -1.87 -9.60
CA GLY A 44 5.82 -1.11 -9.63
C GLY A 44 5.77 0.12 -8.73
N ILE A 45 4.61 0.78 -8.68
CA ILE A 45 4.43 1.94 -7.81
C ILE A 45 4.56 1.51 -6.34
N VAL A 46 3.96 0.38 -5.98
CA VAL A 46 4.06 -0.11 -4.61
C VAL A 46 5.52 -0.37 -4.25
N HIS A 47 6.26 -1.03 -5.14
CA HIS A 47 7.66 -1.35 -4.89
C HIS A 47 8.55 -0.11 -4.84
N HIS A 48 8.10 0.99 -5.43
CA HIS A 48 8.83 2.25 -5.34
C HIS A 48 8.79 2.81 -3.92
N TYR A 49 7.70 2.62 -3.21
CA TYR A 49 7.52 3.19 -1.87
C TYR A 49 7.81 2.19 -0.76
N PHE A 50 7.57 0.92 -1.01
CA PHE A 50 7.75 -0.13 0.01
C PHE A 50 8.41 -1.33 -0.64
N GLU A 51 9.37 -1.90 0.08
CA GLU A 51 10.12 -3.01 -0.45
C GLU A 51 9.25 -4.24 -0.65
N ASP A 52 8.40 -4.53 0.33
CA ASP A 52 7.52 -5.68 0.24
C ASP A 52 6.31 -5.48 1.15
N LYS A 53 5.47 -6.53 1.19
CA LYS A 53 4.26 -6.51 1.97
C LYS A 53 4.53 -6.34 3.46
N GLY A 54 5.63 -6.90 3.94
CA GLY A 54 6.00 -6.77 5.34
C GLY A 54 6.26 -5.33 5.73
N GLU A 55 6.94 -4.60 4.86
CA GLU A 55 7.22 -3.19 5.11
C GLU A 55 5.93 -2.36 5.11
N LEU A 56 5.01 -2.69 4.20
CA LEU A 56 3.70 -2.04 4.18
C LEU A 56 2.97 -2.28 5.49
N LEU A 57 3.03 -3.49 5.99
CA LEU A 57 2.37 -3.85 7.23
C LEU A 57 2.96 -3.11 8.42
N GLU A 58 4.28 -2.97 8.44
CA GLU A 58 4.95 -2.23 9.50
C GLU A 58 4.55 -0.76 9.51
N ALA A 59 4.34 -0.18 8.34
CA ALA A 59 3.95 1.21 8.23
C ALA A 59 2.50 1.43 8.66
N THR A 60 1.75 0.36 8.74
CA THR A 60 0.37 0.40 9.19
C THR A 60 0.28 0.44 10.70
#